data_208ce6a3c9c02b05a2b916c21bb7f5d7
#
_entry.id   208ce6a3c9c02b05a2b916c21bb7f5d7
#
_cell.length_a   1.000
_cell.length_b   1.000
_cell.length_c   1.000
_cell.angle_alpha   90.00
_cell.angle_beta   90.00
_cell.angle_gamma   90.00
#
_symmetry.space_group_name_H-M   'P 1'
#
loop_
_entity.id
_entity.type
_entity.pdbx_description
1 polymer ?
#
loop_
_entity_poly.entity_id
_entity_poly.type
_entity_poly.pdbx_seq_one_letter_code
_entity_poly.pdbx_strand_id
1 'polypeptide(L)'
;MTGRRWLAAAALLLVAGGLVYWRRSGASSAESGAVFATRRGPLEITVLEGGSLQSLESQEIKCEVRVGYQGTKILKIVEEGYLVTEEDVRTNKVLVELDSSEIQKQVVQQEIQFEQAAATLTDAQQGYDIQLNQNLSDIKAAEQKARFARLDFDKFLGADAAETVVQGLEVEKPPSSTLPTFAPAGSPGSAGSPTNAPVAPVDPSPRPAPKGPVVDFSRFAKLEALGDGEAKQKLRKLLDDHQVAQKELEQARATLEGTRRLFGGGYVTRTDLQRDEIAYENSRLKVQTAETARDLFLKYELIKTAEETLSKYSEALRELDRARKAAVSKLAQAEAKLRSSQAQYTVQERQKKEFTEQQEKCVIHATKPGLVVYGGGNDQYYYGGEERIREGATVRERQAIITIPDMTRMTVKVSIHESYIKKVKKGQRVRITADAFPDKQLTGEVSKVAVLPDSQNRWMNPDLKVYVTTITVDGTQDWLKPGMTAKAEIQVDRLADVLYVPVQAITPIDGRQYCYVSGGRSPGRREVEIGQFNDEFIEIRKGVSEGELVLLRQPPQESGEGAGKGGPAAAGSPAAGQ
;
A
#
# COMPACT_ATOMS: atom_id res chain seq x y z
N MET A 1 -112.46 -60.18 33.15
CA MET A 1 -111.11 -60.81 33.38
C MET A 1 -110.22 -60.85 32.06
N THR A 2 -110.09 -59.77 31.36
CA THR A 2 -109.40 -59.87 30.02
C THR A 2 -108.26 -58.83 29.81
N GLY A 3 -107.95 -57.94 30.74
CA GLY A 3 -106.91 -56.90 30.63
C GLY A 3 -105.48 -57.28 31.04
N ARG A 4 -105.30 -58.32 31.80
CA ARG A 4 -104.00 -58.70 32.35
C ARG A 4 -103.09 -59.57 31.45
N ARG A 5 -103.75 -60.18 30.44
CA ARG A 5 -103.01 -61.04 29.47
C ARG A 5 -102.32 -60.25 28.33
N TRP A 6 -102.88 -59.06 28.01
CA TRP A 6 -102.32 -58.21 27.02
C TRP A 6 -101.07 -57.39 27.47
N LEU A 7 -101.03 -57.05 28.76
CA LEU A 7 -99.93 -56.40 29.36
C LEU A 7 -98.68 -57.33 29.42
N ALA A 8 -98.91 -58.64 29.67
CA ALA A 8 -97.87 -59.60 29.72
C ALA A 8 -97.23 -59.88 28.29
N ALA A 9 -98.08 -59.90 27.26
CA ALA A 9 -97.64 -60.03 25.85
C ALA A 9 -96.84 -58.84 25.36
N ALA A 10 -97.23 -57.62 25.76
CA ALA A 10 -96.49 -56.42 25.42
C ALA A 10 -95.14 -56.30 26.12
N ALA A 11 -95.05 -56.78 27.42
CA ALA A 11 -93.78 -56.78 28.12
C ALA A 11 -92.82 -57.86 27.52
N LEU A 12 -93.35 -58.99 27.04
CA LEU A 12 -92.48 -59.99 26.40
C LEU A 12 -91.94 -59.57 25.06
N LEU A 13 -92.77 -58.78 24.27
CA LEU A 13 -92.31 -58.17 23.03
C LEU A 13 -91.27 -57.07 23.25
N LEU A 14 -91.44 -56.27 24.29
CA LEU A 14 -90.40 -55.23 24.65
C LEU A 14 -89.09 -55.86 25.13
N VAL A 15 -89.18 -56.94 25.89
CA VAL A 15 -87.93 -57.69 26.32
C VAL A 15 -87.30 -58.40 25.14
N ALA A 16 -88.07 -59.00 24.24
CA ALA A 16 -87.56 -59.65 23.04
C ALA A 16 -86.98 -58.61 22.06
N GLY A 17 -87.68 -57.41 21.91
CA GLY A 17 -87.18 -56.30 21.13
C GLY A 17 -85.88 -55.69 21.74
N GLY A 18 -85.81 -55.59 23.06
CA GLY A 18 -84.64 -55.12 23.78
C GLY A 18 -83.45 -56.06 23.65
N LEU A 19 -83.70 -57.43 23.70
CA LEU A 19 -82.66 -58.45 23.50
C LEU A 19 -82.15 -58.46 22.05
N VAL A 20 -83.05 -58.29 21.06
CA VAL A 20 -82.64 -58.16 19.64
C VAL A 20 -81.90 -56.85 19.39
N TYR A 21 -82.35 -55.76 20.00
CA TYR A 21 -81.66 -54.50 19.94
C TYR A 21 -80.28 -54.54 20.62
N TRP A 22 -80.17 -55.18 21.80
CA TRP A 22 -78.88 -55.34 22.51
C TRP A 22 -77.94 -56.31 21.77
N ARG A 23 -78.48 -57.32 21.11
CA ARG A 23 -77.67 -58.24 20.28
C ARG A 23 -77.26 -57.61 18.95
N ARG A 24 -77.97 -56.60 18.46
CA ARG A 24 -77.63 -55.82 17.28
C ARG A 24 -76.72 -54.61 17.57
N SER A 25 -76.83 -54.01 18.75
CA SER A 25 -75.92 -52.90 19.22
C SER A 25 -74.62 -53.41 19.80
N GLY A 26 -74.47 -54.72 20.02
CA GLY A 26 -73.19 -55.34 20.43
C GLY A 26 -72.30 -55.73 19.26
N ALA A 27 -72.61 -55.33 17.99
CA ALA A 27 -71.65 -55.26 16.94
C ALA A 27 -70.76 -54.03 17.21
N SER A 28 -69.69 -54.23 18.03
CA SER A 28 -68.60 -53.29 18.17
C SER A 28 -68.21 -52.79 16.80
N SER A 29 -68.39 -51.51 16.55
CA SER A 29 -67.62 -50.80 15.54
C SER A 29 -66.15 -51.10 15.86
N ALA A 30 -65.60 -52.14 15.22
CA ALA A 30 -64.18 -52.19 15.04
C ALA A 30 -63.82 -50.82 14.43
N GLU A 31 -63.14 -49.97 15.21
CA GLU A 31 -62.49 -48.79 14.66
C GLU A 31 -61.70 -49.29 13.47
N SER A 32 -62.30 -49.12 12.27
CA SER A 32 -61.58 -49.34 11.01
C SER A 32 -60.47 -48.30 11.02
N GLY A 33 -59.31 -48.70 11.51
CA GLY A 33 -58.09 -47.90 11.48
C GLY A 33 -57.98 -47.40 10.03
N ALA A 34 -57.67 -46.14 9.91
CA ALA A 34 -57.42 -45.52 8.58
C ALA A 34 -56.50 -46.44 7.78
N VAL A 35 -56.94 -46.90 6.63
CA VAL A 35 -56.18 -47.83 5.74
C VAL A 35 -55.75 -47.07 4.49
N PHE A 36 -54.58 -47.38 4.00
CA PHE A 36 -54.06 -46.86 2.73
C PHE A 36 -53.82 -48.06 1.79
N ALA A 37 -54.26 -47.93 0.54
CA ALA A 37 -53.95 -48.90 -0.50
C ALA A 37 -52.52 -48.63 -1.01
N THR A 38 -51.65 -49.62 -0.95
CA THR A 38 -50.29 -49.54 -1.50
C THR A 38 -50.38 -49.18 -2.98
N ARG A 39 -49.66 -48.17 -3.39
CA ARG A 39 -49.69 -47.66 -4.76
C ARG A 39 -48.31 -47.79 -5.38
N ARG A 40 -48.29 -48.04 -6.68
CA ARG A 40 -47.10 -48.03 -7.49
C ARG A 40 -47.11 -46.79 -8.38
N GLY A 41 -46.02 -46.06 -8.38
CA GLY A 41 -45.92 -44.84 -9.16
C GLY A 41 -44.66 -44.07 -8.89
N PRO A 42 -44.54 -42.87 -9.47
CA PRO A 42 -43.36 -42.00 -9.21
C PRO A 42 -43.40 -41.47 -7.78
N LEU A 43 -42.25 -41.62 -7.08
CA LEU A 43 -42.04 -41.05 -5.76
C LEU A 43 -40.92 -40.01 -5.84
N GLU A 44 -41.20 -38.77 -5.54
CA GLU A 44 -40.21 -37.70 -5.44
C GLU A 44 -39.65 -37.69 -4.03
N ILE A 45 -38.34 -37.87 -3.95
CA ILE A 45 -37.65 -37.77 -2.68
C ILE A 45 -37.20 -36.31 -2.50
N THR A 46 -37.80 -35.65 -1.56
CA THR A 46 -37.56 -34.24 -1.26
C THR A 46 -36.96 -34.08 0.13
N VAL A 47 -36.18 -33.05 0.31
CA VAL A 47 -35.66 -32.59 1.60
C VAL A 47 -36.23 -31.20 1.84
N LEU A 48 -37.05 -31.06 2.87
CA LEU A 48 -37.68 -29.80 3.25
C LEU A 48 -36.86 -29.13 4.35
N GLU A 49 -36.33 -27.96 4.07
CA GLU A 49 -35.54 -27.17 5.03
C GLU A 49 -35.97 -25.70 5.03
N GLY A 50 -35.90 -25.10 6.21
CA GLY A 50 -36.16 -23.68 6.38
C GLY A 50 -34.92 -22.86 6.10
N GLY A 51 -35.11 -21.66 5.54
CA GLY A 51 -34.03 -20.74 5.24
C GLY A 51 -34.47 -19.29 5.17
N SER A 52 -33.53 -18.43 4.86
CA SER A 52 -33.79 -17.01 4.67
C SER A 52 -33.47 -16.56 3.26
N LEU A 53 -34.33 -15.70 2.72
CA LEU A 53 -34.11 -15.01 1.44
C LEU A 53 -33.03 -13.94 1.62
N GLN A 54 -32.04 -13.97 0.73
CA GLN A 54 -30.99 -12.97 0.68
C GLN A 54 -30.73 -12.57 -0.77
N SER A 55 -30.22 -11.37 -0.98
CA SER A 55 -29.72 -10.98 -2.29
C SER A 55 -28.46 -11.83 -2.63
N LEU A 56 -28.31 -12.17 -3.90
CA LEU A 56 -27.10 -12.84 -4.39
C LEU A 56 -25.88 -11.93 -4.29
N GLU A 57 -26.07 -10.66 -4.63
CA GLU A 57 -25.05 -9.60 -4.57
C GLU A 57 -25.60 -8.45 -3.73
N SER A 58 -24.80 -7.97 -2.80
CA SER A 58 -25.11 -6.78 -2.01
C SER A 58 -23.91 -5.86 -2.06
N GLN A 59 -24.15 -4.58 -2.24
CA GLN A 59 -23.12 -3.56 -2.11
C GLN A 59 -23.10 -3.05 -0.68
N GLU A 60 -22.04 -3.37 0.05
CA GLU A 60 -21.79 -2.80 1.37
C GLU A 60 -21.05 -1.47 1.22
N ILE A 61 -21.66 -0.40 1.69
CA ILE A 61 -21.05 0.93 1.78
C ILE A 61 -20.45 1.07 3.18
N LYS A 62 -19.13 1.11 3.23
CA LYS A 62 -18.36 1.19 4.47
C LYS A 62 -17.83 2.59 4.70
N CYS A 63 -17.62 2.94 5.94
CA CYS A 63 -16.88 4.14 6.30
C CYS A 63 -15.42 4.01 5.86
N GLU A 64 -15.00 4.81 4.89
CA GLU A 64 -13.61 4.84 4.41
C GLU A 64 -12.79 5.96 5.08
N VAL A 65 -13.41 6.72 5.96
CA VAL A 65 -12.82 7.88 6.62
C VAL A 65 -11.98 7.44 7.81
N ARG A 66 -10.75 7.93 7.89
CA ARG A 66 -9.79 7.64 8.96
C ARG A 66 -9.69 8.79 9.94
N VAL A 67 -10.54 8.81 10.95
CA VAL A 67 -10.52 9.80 12.03
C VAL A 67 -10.08 9.14 13.36
N GLY A 68 -8.87 8.58 13.37
CA GLY A 68 -8.29 7.99 14.59
C GLY A 68 -9.18 6.96 15.28
N TYR A 69 -9.01 6.76 16.59
CA TYR A 69 -9.73 5.75 17.37
C TYR A 69 -11.17 6.14 17.74
N GLN A 70 -11.54 7.41 17.62
CA GLN A 70 -12.85 7.91 18.08
C GLN A 70 -13.97 7.71 17.05
N GLY A 71 -13.63 7.45 15.78
CA GLY A 71 -14.60 7.34 14.69
C GLY A 71 -15.17 8.71 14.27
N THR A 72 -16.11 8.69 13.33
CA THR A 72 -16.77 9.88 12.77
C THR A 72 -18.25 9.81 13.00
N LYS A 73 -18.90 10.95 13.30
CA LYS A 73 -20.36 11.02 13.48
C LYS A 73 -21.08 11.10 12.15
N ILE A 74 -22.22 10.45 12.07
CA ILE A 74 -23.17 10.59 10.96
C ILE A 74 -23.98 11.88 11.18
N LEU A 75 -23.86 12.85 10.27
CA LEU A 75 -24.66 14.08 10.30
C LEU A 75 -26.03 13.85 9.69
N LYS A 76 -26.07 13.20 8.54
CA LYS A 76 -27.31 12.85 7.83
C LYS A 76 -27.17 11.47 7.19
N ILE A 77 -28.27 10.75 7.18
CA ILE A 77 -28.38 9.46 6.50
C ILE A 77 -29.78 9.36 5.87
N VAL A 78 -29.85 8.81 4.67
CA VAL A 78 -31.14 8.53 4.01
C VAL A 78 -31.90 7.50 4.82
N GLU A 79 -33.23 7.64 4.93
CA GLU A 79 -34.09 6.74 5.71
C GLU A 79 -33.95 5.27 5.31
N GLU A 80 -34.00 4.39 6.30
CA GLU A 80 -33.98 2.96 6.05
C GLU A 80 -35.22 2.53 5.24
N GLY A 81 -35.00 1.71 4.22
CA GLY A 81 -36.08 1.31 3.29
C GLY A 81 -36.28 2.27 2.11
N TYR A 82 -35.46 3.33 1.98
CA TYR A 82 -35.46 4.17 0.80
C TYR A 82 -35.02 3.38 -0.43
N LEU A 83 -35.78 3.46 -1.52
CA LEU A 83 -35.43 2.85 -2.80
C LEU A 83 -34.61 3.84 -3.64
N VAL A 84 -33.32 3.59 -3.75
CA VAL A 84 -32.41 4.32 -4.64
C VAL A 84 -32.78 3.98 -6.09
N THR A 85 -33.14 4.98 -6.87
CA THR A 85 -33.47 4.85 -8.28
C THR A 85 -32.25 5.05 -9.18
N GLU A 86 -32.32 4.68 -10.46
CA GLU A 86 -31.27 4.99 -11.43
C GLU A 86 -31.05 6.51 -11.61
N GLU A 87 -32.11 7.31 -11.42
CA GLU A 87 -32.01 8.78 -11.46
C GLU A 87 -31.21 9.32 -10.28
N ASP A 88 -31.39 8.75 -9.07
CA ASP A 88 -30.60 9.11 -7.89
C ASP A 88 -29.11 8.81 -8.08
N VAL A 89 -28.79 7.71 -8.78
CA VAL A 89 -27.41 7.36 -9.13
C VAL A 89 -26.82 8.34 -10.15
N ARG A 90 -27.59 8.72 -11.17
CA ARG A 90 -27.16 9.72 -12.18
C ARG A 90 -26.97 11.11 -11.61
N THR A 91 -27.78 11.49 -10.62
CA THR A 91 -27.70 12.79 -9.95
C THR A 91 -26.71 12.81 -8.80
N ASN A 92 -25.98 11.69 -8.56
CA ASN A 92 -25.05 11.53 -7.43
C ASN A 92 -25.68 11.91 -6.09
N LYS A 93 -26.90 11.40 -5.83
CA LYS A 93 -27.61 11.68 -4.58
C LYS A 93 -26.80 11.27 -3.37
N VAL A 94 -26.70 12.16 -2.39
CA VAL A 94 -26.04 11.90 -1.12
C VAL A 94 -26.85 10.92 -0.31
N LEU A 95 -26.24 9.80 0.09
CA LEU A 95 -26.83 8.80 0.96
C LEU A 95 -26.44 9.00 2.43
N VAL A 96 -25.17 9.35 2.66
CA VAL A 96 -24.64 9.60 4.00
C VAL A 96 -23.73 10.81 3.98
N GLU A 97 -23.89 11.67 4.97
CA GLU A 97 -23.02 12.80 5.25
C GLU A 97 -22.38 12.58 6.63
N LEU A 98 -21.05 12.41 6.64
CA LEU A 98 -20.26 12.24 7.84
C LEU A 98 -19.69 13.60 8.30
N ASP A 99 -19.44 13.73 9.58
CA ASP A 99 -18.82 14.94 10.15
C ASP A 99 -17.37 15.08 9.63
N SER A 100 -17.16 16.06 8.76
CA SER A 100 -15.86 16.38 8.18
C SER A 100 -15.09 17.45 8.94
N SER A 101 -15.62 17.98 10.05
CA SER A 101 -15.05 19.16 10.75
C SER A 101 -13.61 18.94 11.19
N GLU A 102 -13.27 17.75 11.68
CA GLU A 102 -11.91 17.44 12.11
C GLU A 102 -10.96 17.26 10.92
N ILE A 103 -11.41 16.60 9.87
CA ILE A 103 -10.64 16.43 8.64
C ILE A 103 -10.40 17.78 7.98
N GLN A 104 -11.40 18.66 7.95
CA GLN A 104 -11.28 20.01 7.40
C GLN A 104 -10.19 20.82 8.11
N LYS A 105 -10.11 20.73 9.45
CA LYS A 105 -9.01 21.34 10.21
C LYS A 105 -7.66 20.78 9.79
N GLN A 106 -7.57 19.44 9.62
CA GLN A 106 -6.35 18.78 9.18
C GLN A 106 -5.97 19.17 7.75
N VAL A 107 -6.93 19.30 6.84
CA VAL A 107 -6.71 19.80 5.46
C VAL A 107 -6.13 21.20 5.49
N VAL A 108 -6.71 22.13 6.27
CA VAL A 108 -6.21 23.52 6.38
C VAL A 108 -4.79 23.55 6.98
N GLN A 109 -4.55 22.76 8.03
CA GLN A 109 -3.22 22.68 8.63
C GLN A 109 -2.19 22.09 7.65
N GLN A 110 -2.57 21.08 6.92
CA GLN A 110 -1.72 20.47 5.90
C GLN A 110 -1.46 21.40 4.71
N GLU A 111 -2.45 22.22 4.34
CA GLU A 111 -2.28 23.23 3.31
C GLU A 111 -1.22 24.27 3.70
N ILE A 112 -1.22 24.73 4.94
CA ILE A 112 -0.18 25.63 5.47
C ILE A 112 1.20 24.98 5.37
N GLN A 113 1.34 23.70 5.73
CA GLN A 113 2.60 22.98 5.64
C GLN A 113 3.05 22.77 4.20
N PHE A 114 2.12 22.51 3.30
CA PHE A 114 2.39 22.41 1.87
C PHE A 114 2.90 23.72 1.29
N GLU A 115 2.26 24.86 1.61
CA GLU A 115 2.70 26.18 1.17
C GLU A 115 4.09 26.54 1.74
N GLN A 116 4.38 26.18 2.99
CA GLN A 116 5.71 26.35 3.57
C GLN A 116 6.76 25.50 2.84
N ALA A 117 6.42 24.25 2.50
CA ALA A 117 7.32 23.39 1.74
C ALA A 117 7.54 23.91 0.31
N ALA A 118 6.52 24.46 -0.33
CA ALA A 118 6.61 25.09 -1.65
C ALA A 118 7.52 26.33 -1.63
N ALA A 119 7.37 27.20 -0.61
CA ALA A 119 8.26 28.34 -0.41
C ALA A 119 9.72 27.89 -0.18
N THR A 120 9.92 26.87 0.67
CA THR A 120 11.27 26.32 0.94
C THR A 120 11.90 25.71 -0.31
N LEU A 121 11.12 25.07 -1.17
CA LEU A 121 11.59 24.54 -2.45
C LEU A 121 12.02 25.69 -3.38
N THR A 122 11.20 26.73 -3.47
CA THR A 122 11.51 27.91 -4.29
C THR A 122 12.79 28.59 -3.81
N ASP A 123 12.96 28.78 -2.50
CA ASP A 123 14.18 29.34 -1.90
C ASP A 123 15.42 28.47 -2.19
N ALA A 124 15.27 27.14 -2.09
CA ALA A 124 16.37 26.22 -2.38
C ALA A 124 16.75 26.25 -3.87
N GLN A 125 15.79 26.41 -4.75
CA GLN A 125 15.98 26.52 -6.20
C GLN A 125 16.71 27.80 -6.57
N GLN A 126 16.26 28.93 -6.03
CA GLN A 126 16.94 30.22 -6.19
C GLN A 126 18.35 30.21 -5.57
N GLY A 127 18.49 29.59 -4.40
CA GLY A 127 19.79 29.43 -3.75
C GLY A 127 20.77 28.61 -4.59
N TYR A 128 20.30 27.57 -5.27
CA TYR A 128 21.12 26.77 -6.20
C TYR A 128 21.59 27.62 -7.40
N ASP A 129 20.68 28.38 -8.02
CA ASP A 129 21.01 29.25 -9.16
C ASP A 129 21.97 30.37 -8.78
N ILE A 130 21.79 31.00 -7.63
CA ILE A 130 22.71 32.00 -7.08
C ILE A 130 24.10 31.39 -6.84
N GLN A 131 24.15 30.19 -6.22
CA GLN A 131 25.43 29.53 -5.96
C GLN A 131 26.15 29.11 -7.23
N LEU A 132 25.42 28.69 -8.27
CA LEU A 132 25.98 28.39 -9.59
C LEU A 132 26.65 29.64 -10.20
N ASN A 133 25.93 30.76 -10.21
CA ASN A 133 26.45 32.04 -10.73
C ASN A 133 27.65 32.54 -9.93
N GLN A 134 27.61 32.45 -8.60
CA GLN A 134 28.71 32.83 -7.74
C GLN A 134 29.97 31.97 -7.99
N ASN A 135 29.79 30.66 -8.13
CA ASN A 135 30.88 29.74 -8.43
C ASN A 135 31.54 30.06 -9.77
N LEU A 136 30.73 30.36 -10.81
CA LEU A 136 31.23 30.77 -12.11
C LEU A 136 32.03 32.09 -12.03
N SER A 137 31.57 33.04 -11.24
CA SER A 137 32.24 34.33 -11.00
C SER A 137 33.56 34.13 -10.27
N ASP A 138 33.57 33.32 -9.19
CA ASP A 138 34.75 33.04 -8.39
C ASP A 138 35.83 32.34 -9.22
N ILE A 139 35.45 31.36 -10.04
CA ILE A 139 36.38 30.65 -10.94
C ILE A 139 36.95 31.63 -11.98
N LYS A 140 36.13 32.43 -12.65
CA LYS A 140 36.58 33.42 -13.63
C LYS A 140 37.54 34.42 -13.02
N ALA A 141 37.25 34.92 -11.82
CA ALA A 141 38.15 35.83 -11.10
C ALA A 141 39.51 35.20 -10.81
N ALA A 142 39.51 33.93 -10.34
CA ALA A 142 40.75 33.19 -10.09
C ALA A 142 41.50 32.87 -11.40
N GLU A 143 40.82 32.59 -12.50
CA GLU A 143 41.43 32.38 -13.82
C GLU A 143 42.08 33.65 -14.34
N GLN A 144 41.41 34.81 -14.21
CA GLN A 144 41.98 36.11 -14.58
C GLN A 144 43.23 36.43 -13.76
N LYS A 145 43.17 36.18 -12.45
CA LYS A 145 44.32 36.37 -11.57
C LYS A 145 45.53 35.52 -11.96
N ALA A 146 45.29 34.23 -12.26
CA ALA A 146 46.33 33.34 -12.75
C ALA A 146 46.88 33.79 -14.11
N ARG A 147 46.05 34.26 -15.00
CA ARG A 147 46.44 34.82 -16.30
C ARG A 147 47.32 36.06 -16.15
N PHE A 148 46.93 36.99 -15.27
CA PHE A 148 47.73 38.20 -15.04
C PHE A 148 49.10 37.84 -14.40
N ALA A 149 49.10 36.97 -13.40
CA ALA A 149 50.37 36.53 -12.80
C ALA A 149 51.28 35.82 -13.82
N ARG A 150 50.73 35.11 -14.77
CA ARG A 150 51.49 34.51 -15.90
C ARG A 150 52.04 35.61 -16.79
N LEU A 151 51.24 36.60 -17.18
CA LEU A 151 51.69 37.70 -17.99
C LEU A 151 52.82 38.53 -17.31
N ASP A 152 52.77 38.73 -16.02
CA ASP A 152 53.81 39.40 -15.28
C ASP A 152 55.14 38.59 -15.29
N PHE A 153 55.04 37.28 -15.21
CA PHE A 153 56.20 36.40 -15.32
C PHE A 153 56.79 36.39 -16.73
N ASP A 154 55.92 36.30 -17.75
CA ASP A 154 56.32 36.33 -19.18
C ASP A 154 56.91 37.70 -19.55
N LYS A 155 56.36 38.80 -19.02
CA LYS A 155 56.89 40.17 -19.22
C LYS A 155 58.29 40.35 -18.63
N PHE A 156 58.55 39.73 -17.46
CA PHE A 156 59.85 39.86 -16.81
C PHE A 156 60.93 39.03 -17.54
N LEU A 157 60.71 37.70 -17.71
CA LEU A 157 61.70 36.78 -18.27
C LEU A 157 61.74 36.73 -19.82
N GLY A 158 60.61 37.09 -20.43
CA GLY A 158 60.31 36.83 -21.84
C GLY A 158 59.56 35.49 -22.03
N ALA A 159 58.63 35.44 -23.00
CA ALA A 159 57.73 34.33 -23.21
C ALA A 159 58.42 32.95 -23.34
N ASP A 160 59.48 32.88 -24.14
CA ASP A 160 60.18 31.60 -24.41
C ASP A 160 60.94 31.06 -23.17
N ALA A 161 61.60 31.96 -22.46
CA ALA A 161 62.30 31.62 -21.21
C ALA A 161 61.32 31.22 -20.09
N ALA A 162 60.21 31.93 -19.96
CA ALA A 162 59.16 31.66 -19.01
C ALA A 162 58.50 30.31 -19.27
N GLU A 163 58.23 29.99 -20.57
CA GLU A 163 57.66 28.69 -20.97
C GLU A 163 58.56 27.52 -20.64
N THR A 164 59.88 27.67 -20.89
CA THR A 164 60.87 26.64 -20.57
C THR A 164 60.92 26.36 -19.05
N VAL A 165 60.80 27.40 -18.24
CA VAL A 165 60.75 27.26 -16.76
C VAL A 165 59.47 26.55 -16.31
N VAL A 166 58.31 26.91 -16.87
CA VAL A 166 57.01 26.30 -16.52
C VAL A 166 56.96 24.84 -16.97
N GLN A 167 57.48 24.51 -18.14
CA GLN A 167 57.56 23.12 -18.63
C GLN A 167 58.55 22.26 -17.80
N GLY A 168 59.69 22.85 -17.36
CA GLY A 168 60.66 22.13 -16.53
C GLY A 168 60.20 21.89 -15.09
N LEU A 169 59.23 22.65 -14.63
CA LEU A 169 58.68 22.50 -13.27
C LEU A 169 57.55 21.47 -13.19
N GLU A 170 57.14 20.82 -14.31
CA GLU A 170 55.88 20.06 -14.32
C GLU A 170 54.74 20.79 -13.55
N VAL A 171 54.74 22.13 -13.57
CA VAL A 171 53.61 22.91 -13.12
C VAL A 171 52.49 22.50 -14.03
N GLU A 172 51.65 21.61 -13.53
CA GLU A 172 50.51 21.02 -14.21
C GLU A 172 49.88 22.06 -15.12
N LYS A 173 49.91 21.72 -16.41
CA LYS A 173 49.06 22.38 -17.39
C LYS A 173 47.68 22.49 -16.75
N PRO A 174 47.11 23.68 -16.58
CA PRO A 174 45.78 23.77 -15.99
C PRO A 174 44.93 22.73 -16.71
N PRO A 175 44.27 21.78 -16.01
CA PRO A 175 43.48 20.77 -16.67
C PRO A 175 42.60 21.52 -17.65
N SER A 176 42.71 21.13 -18.93
CA SER A 176 42.02 21.75 -20.07
C SER A 176 40.63 22.13 -19.65
N SER A 177 40.20 23.33 -19.94
CA SER A 177 38.96 24.01 -19.56
C SER A 177 37.70 23.26 -19.97
N THR A 178 37.54 22.06 -19.45
CA THR A 178 36.22 21.48 -19.31
C THR A 178 35.69 22.03 -18.00
N LEU A 179 34.99 23.15 -18.09
CA LEU A 179 33.97 23.49 -17.09
C LEU A 179 33.23 22.18 -16.81
N PRO A 180 33.11 21.74 -15.53
CA PRO A 180 32.24 20.61 -15.27
C PRO A 180 30.91 20.94 -15.91
N THR A 181 30.50 20.15 -16.91
CA THR A 181 29.22 20.31 -17.59
C THR A 181 28.19 19.96 -16.52
N PHE A 182 27.67 21.01 -15.88
CA PHE A 182 26.52 20.88 -14.98
C PHE A 182 25.31 20.62 -15.86
N ALA A 183 25.09 19.35 -16.19
CA ALA A 183 23.86 18.93 -16.82
C ALA A 183 22.71 19.25 -15.86
N PRO A 184 21.65 19.91 -16.31
CA PRO A 184 20.46 20.08 -15.49
C PRO A 184 19.96 18.66 -15.12
N ALA A 185 19.64 18.46 -13.84
CA ALA A 185 19.14 17.18 -13.33
C ALA A 185 17.93 16.75 -14.14
N GLY A 186 18.17 15.84 -15.10
CA GLY A 186 17.11 15.16 -15.86
C GLY A 186 16.48 14.09 -14.99
N SER A 187 15.16 14.12 -14.94
CA SER A 187 14.16 13.09 -14.60
C SER A 187 14.52 11.98 -13.60
N PRO A 188 13.65 11.68 -12.65
CA PRO A 188 13.85 10.63 -11.65
C PRO A 188 13.73 9.25 -12.29
N GLY A 189 14.87 8.65 -12.56
CA GLY A 189 14.97 7.27 -13.01
C GLY A 189 15.83 6.47 -12.05
N SER A 190 15.21 5.49 -11.40
CA SER A 190 15.78 4.34 -10.71
C SER A 190 16.58 4.63 -9.43
N ALA A 191 15.88 4.46 -8.32
CA ALA A 191 16.45 4.35 -6.97
C ALA A 191 17.35 3.11 -6.87
N GLY A 192 18.67 3.33 -6.95
CA GLY A 192 19.67 2.42 -6.45
C GLY A 192 19.87 2.68 -4.96
N SER A 193 19.67 1.68 -4.13
CA SER A 193 19.88 1.71 -2.68
C SER A 193 21.25 2.29 -2.30
N PRO A 194 21.34 3.15 -1.28
CA PRO A 194 22.63 3.62 -0.79
C PRO A 194 23.34 2.46 -0.08
N THR A 195 24.36 1.92 -0.71
CA THR A 195 25.33 1.05 -0.04
C THR A 195 26.11 1.91 0.95
N ASN A 196 25.86 1.71 2.22
CA ASN A 196 26.66 2.24 3.32
C ASN A 196 28.06 1.59 3.27
N ALA A 197 28.97 2.20 2.51
CA ALA A 197 30.39 1.93 2.65
C ALA A 197 30.90 2.78 3.82
N PRO A 198 31.61 2.21 4.80
CA PRO A 198 32.18 2.98 5.90
C PRO A 198 33.25 3.93 5.34
N VAL A 199 33.03 5.24 5.51
CA VAL A 199 34.07 6.26 5.28
C VAL A 199 35.19 5.96 6.26
N ALA A 200 36.33 5.56 5.72
CA ALA A 200 37.55 5.41 6.51
C ALA A 200 37.88 6.75 7.16
N PRO A 201 38.33 6.77 8.44
CA PRO A 201 38.68 8.00 9.11
C PRO A 201 39.89 8.63 8.40
N VAL A 202 39.68 9.85 7.89
CA VAL A 202 40.77 10.68 7.36
C VAL A 202 41.61 11.13 8.53
N ASP A 203 42.82 10.56 8.60
CA ASP A 203 43.85 10.93 9.56
C ASP A 203 44.20 12.42 9.39
N PRO A 204 44.09 13.28 10.43
CA PRO A 204 44.37 14.71 10.33
C PRO A 204 45.85 15.05 10.44
N SER A 205 46.75 14.16 10.04
CA SER A 205 48.16 14.47 10.00
C SER A 205 48.43 15.58 8.98
N PRO A 206 49.02 16.72 9.36
CA PRO A 206 49.39 17.75 8.42
C PRO A 206 50.46 17.18 7.46
N ARG A 207 50.04 16.94 6.20
CA ARG A 207 51.00 16.63 5.14
C ARG A 207 52.02 17.76 5.09
N PRO A 208 53.36 17.46 5.18
CA PRO A 208 54.37 18.49 5.03
C PRO A 208 54.15 19.20 3.69
N ALA A 209 54.13 20.52 3.73
CA ALA A 209 53.96 21.32 2.52
C ALA A 209 55.01 20.86 1.49
N PRO A 210 54.65 20.54 0.26
CA PRO A 210 55.59 20.19 -0.76
C PRO A 210 56.54 21.35 -0.93
N LYS A 211 57.85 21.14 -0.66
CA LYS A 211 58.90 22.08 -0.99
C LYS A 211 58.80 22.27 -2.50
N GLY A 212 58.35 23.44 -2.94
CA GLY A 212 58.28 23.76 -4.37
C GLY A 212 59.64 23.49 -5.01
N PRO A 213 59.68 23.02 -6.26
CA PRO A 213 60.95 22.82 -6.97
C PRO A 213 61.70 24.14 -7.00
N VAL A 214 62.88 24.11 -6.42
CA VAL A 214 63.79 25.28 -6.44
C VAL A 214 64.36 25.35 -7.84
N VAL A 215 63.83 26.28 -8.63
CA VAL A 215 64.35 26.57 -9.98
C VAL A 215 65.64 27.35 -9.85
N ASP A 216 66.74 26.83 -10.40
CA ASP A 216 68.00 27.56 -10.45
C ASP A 216 67.95 28.60 -11.57
N PHE A 217 67.56 29.85 -11.24
CA PHE A 217 67.51 30.98 -12.15
C PHE A 217 68.92 31.49 -12.55
N SER A 218 70.01 31.00 -11.96
CA SER A 218 71.37 31.36 -12.33
C SER A 218 71.71 30.97 -13.78
N ARG A 219 71.02 29.97 -14.33
CA ARG A 219 71.16 29.56 -15.72
C ARG A 219 70.77 30.65 -16.71
N PHE A 220 69.92 31.59 -16.34
CA PHE A 220 69.45 32.72 -17.13
C PHE A 220 70.32 33.96 -16.97
N ALA A 221 71.46 33.87 -16.33
CA ALA A 221 72.42 34.98 -16.18
C ALA A 221 73.09 35.43 -17.50
N LYS A 222 72.92 34.62 -18.57
CA LYS A 222 73.45 34.96 -19.91
C LYS A 222 72.39 35.63 -20.78
N LEU A 223 72.80 36.68 -21.50
CA LEU A 223 71.91 37.47 -22.36
C LEU A 223 71.15 36.62 -23.41
N GLU A 224 71.76 35.54 -23.89
CA GLU A 224 71.22 34.61 -24.88
C GLU A 224 70.16 33.68 -24.26
N ALA A 225 70.21 33.43 -22.98
CA ALA A 225 69.27 32.59 -22.25
C ALA A 225 68.00 33.31 -21.82
N LEU A 226 68.02 34.62 -21.79
CA LEU A 226 66.88 35.47 -21.47
C LEU A 226 66.02 35.70 -22.71
N GLY A 227 64.73 35.46 -22.60
CA GLY A 227 63.78 35.85 -23.63
C GLY A 227 63.63 37.37 -23.77
N ASP A 228 62.82 37.88 -24.69
CA ASP A 228 62.64 39.31 -24.92
C ASP A 228 61.82 40.04 -23.85
N GLY A 229 62.21 39.85 -22.56
CA GLY A 229 61.54 40.45 -21.40
C GLY A 229 62.29 41.65 -20.79
N GLU A 230 61.69 42.25 -19.73
CA GLU A 230 62.28 43.36 -18.99
C GLU A 230 63.69 43.08 -18.45
N ALA A 231 63.92 41.82 -18.00
CA ALA A 231 65.19 41.39 -17.50
C ALA A 231 66.30 41.50 -18.56
N LYS A 232 66.07 41.12 -19.80
CA LYS A 232 67.01 41.24 -20.94
C LYS A 232 67.30 42.70 -21.27
N GLN A 233 66.26 43.52 -21.28
CA GLN A 233 66.41 44.96 -21.57
C GLN A 233 67.25 45.64 -20.48
N LYS A 234 66.99 45.32 -19.23
CA LYS A 234 67.76 45.88 -18.10
C LYS A 234 69.21 45.38 -18.09
N LEU A 235 69.44 44.08 -18.35
CA LEU A 235 70.80 43.55 -18.48
C LEU A 235 71.55 44.18 -19.64
N ARG A 236 70.91 44.36 -20.82
CA ARG A 236 71.49 45.00 -21.97
C ARG A 236 71.91 46.43 -21.65
N LYS A 237 71.02 47.20 -21.01
CA LYS A 237 71.37 48.55 -20.54
C LYS A 237 72.59 48.58 -19.62
N LEU A 238 72.66 47.66 -18.63
CA LEU A 238 73.79 47.57 -17.71
C LEU A 238 75.07 47.17 -18.43
N LEU A 239 75.02 46.31 -19.45
CA LEU A 239 76.16 45.96 -20.29
C LEU A 239 76.61 47.13 -21.16
N ASP A 240 75.67 47.86 -21.77
CA ASP A 240 75.95 49.04 -22.58
C ASP A 240 76.58 50.16 -21.69
N ASP A 241 76.03 50.43 -20.50
CA ASP A 241 76.59 51.36 -19.53
C ASP A 241 78.01 50.98 -19.10
N HIS A 242 78.25 49.69 -18.84
CA HIS A 242 79.61 49.20 -18.53
C HIS A 242 80.58 49.35 -19.72
N GLN A 243 80.14 49.05 -20.96
CA GLN A 243 80.93 49.23 -22.14
C GLN A 243 81.30 50.71 -22.42
N VAL A 244 80.30 51.61 -22.20
CA VAL A 244 80.53 53.07 -22.33
C VAL A 244 81.55 53.51 -21.26
N ALA A 245 81.40 53.12 -20.00
CA ALA A 245 82.34 53.46 -18.93
C ALA A 245 83.77 52.90 -19.20
N GLN A 246 83.89 51.71 -19.78
CA GLN A 246 85.18 51.13 -20.22
C GLN A 246 85.85 51.99 -21.27
N LYS A 247 85.10 52.45 -22.32
CA LYS A 247 85.63 53.31 -23.37
C LYS A 247 86.07 54.66 -22.80
N GLU A 248 85.26 55.24 -21.89
CA GLU A 248 85.64 56.52 -21.20
C GLU A 248 86.91 56.32 -20.39
N LEU A 249 87.12 55.19 -19.68
CA LEU A 249 88.34 54.87 -18.96
C LEU A 249 89.54 54.73 -19.88
N GLU A 250 89.40 54.02 -21.01
CA GLU A 250 90.41 53.84 -22.00
C GLU A 250 90.87 55.19 -22.61
N GLN A 251 89.87 56.06 -22.94
CA GLN A 251 90.13 57.44 -23.39
C GLN A 251 90.85 58.25 -22.32
N ALA A 252 90.38 58.26 -21.06
CA ALA A 252 90.95 59.00 -19.97
C ALA A 252 92.41 58.49 -19.67
N ARG A 253 92.61 57.16 -19.80
CA ARG A 253 93.98 56.57 -19.65
C ARG A 253 94.91 57.05 -20.77
N ALA A 254 94.48 57.03 -22.03
CA ALA A 254 95.28 57.49 -23.16
C ALA A 254 95.57 58.99 -23.02
N THR A 255 94.65 59.82 -22.57
CA THR A 255 94.87 61.23 -22.29
C THR A 255 95.86 61.43 -21.19
N LEU A 256 95.71 60.73 -20.06
CA LEU A 256 96.67 60.80 -18.91
C LEU A 256 98.09 60.37 -19.32
N GLU A 257 98.23 59.25 -20.07
CA GLU A 257 99.56 58.84 -20.58
C GLU A 257 100.14 59.82 -21.54
N GLY A 258 99.39 60.52 -22.37
CA GLY A 258 99.80 61.64 -23.23
C GLY A 258 100.26 62.84 -22.41
N THR A 259 99.41 63.26 -21.45
CA THR A 259 99.76 64.40 -20.57
C THR A 259 100.99 64.08 -19.68
N ARG A 260 101.14 62.87 -19.18
CA ARG A 260 102.28 62.43 -18.43
C ARG A 260 103.58 62.47 -19.24
N ARG A 261 103.60 62.06 -20.52
CA ARG A 261 104.75 62.23 -21.42
C ARG A 261 105.07 63.72 -21.68
N LEU A 262 104.09 64.56 -21.90
CA LEU A 262 104.26 66.00 -22.12
C LEU A 262 104.80 66.67 -20.85
N PHE A 263 104.33 66.24 -19.65
CA PHE A 263 104.86 66.79 -18.38
C PHE A 263 106.30 66.41 -18.17
N GLY A 264 106.74 65.12 -18.52
CA GLY A 264 108.13 64.76 -18.51
C GLY A 264 109.00 65.58 -19.43
N GLY A 265 108.44 66.16 -20.56
CA GLY A 265 109.11 67.07 -21.44
C GLY A 265 109.03 68.57 -21.05
N GLY A 266 108.27 68.86 -19.99
CA GLY A 266 108.06 70.24 -19.51
C GLY A 266 107.04 71.10 -20.29
N TYR A 267 106.18 70.51 -21.12
CA TYR A 267 105.26 71.18 -22.00
C TYR A 267 103.85 71.47 -21.37
N VAL A 268 103.51 70.85 -20.21
CA VAL A 268 102.27 71.00 -19.49
C VAL A 268 102.50 71.32 -18.01
N THR A 269 101.45 71.90 -17.33
CA THR A 269 101.56 72.29 -15.90
C THR A 269 101.26 71.03 -15.00
N ARG A 270 101.68 71.09 -13.74
CA ARG A 270 101.35 70.09 -12.70
C ARG A 270 99.81 70.03 -12.44
N THR A 271 99.15 71.15 -12.56
CA THR A 271 97.68 71.22 -12.44
C THR A 271 96.98 70.49 -13.54
N ASP A 272 97.50 70.54 -14.74
CA ASP A 272 96.89 69.81 -15.90
C ASP A 272 97.08 68.28 -15.71
N LEU A 273 98.25 67.85 -15.21
CA LEU A 273 98.45 66.44 -14.90
C LEU A 273 97.54 65.99 -13.80
N GLN A 274 97.42 66.73 -12.69
CA GLN A 274 96.45 66.42 -11.61
C GLN A 274 95.01 66.36 -12.08
N ARG A 275 94.57 67.23 -12.92
CA ARG A 275 93.24 67.17 -13.51
C ARG A 275 92.97 65.90 -14.28
N ASP A 276 93.89 65.47 -15.12
CA ASP A 276 93.76 64.25 -15.91
C ASP A 276 93.95 63.01 -15.03
N GLU A 277 94.73 63.04 -13.95
CA GLU A 277 94.80 61.94 -12.93
C GLU A 277 93.42 61.80 -12.26
N ILE A 278 92.79 62.91 -11.82
CA ILE A 278 91.45 62.88 -11.23
C ILE A 278 90.41 62.37 -12.28
N ALA A 279 90.51 62.83 -13.53
CA ALA A 279 89.62 62.31 -14.60
C ALA A 279 89.76 60.80 -14.81
N TYR A 280 90.95 60.32 -14.84
CA TYR A 280 91.18 58.85 -14.92
C TYR A 280 90.67 58.08 -13.71
N GLU A 281 90.87 58.54 -12.48
CA GLU A 281 90.31 57.90 -11.29
C GLU A 281 88.81 57.96 -11.27
N ASN A 282 88.21 59.10 -11.71
CA ASN A 282 86.72 59.16 -11.86
C ASN A 282 86.18 58.17 -12.89
N SER A 283 86.84 58.02 -14.03
CA SER A 283 86.43 57.05 -15.04
C SER A 283 86.64 55.60 -14.56
N ARG A 284 87.70 55.33 -13.78
CA ARG A 284 87.92 54.04 -13.13
C ARG A 284 86.78 53.68 -12.14
N LEU A 285 86.39 54.66 -11.31
CA LEU A 285 85.30 54.49 -10.36
C LEU A 285 83.95 54.28 -11.10
N LYS A 286 83.75 54.91 -12.25
CA LYS A 286 82.52 54.67 -13.10
C LYS A 286 82.44 53.24 -13.59
N VAL A 287 83.62 52.68 -14.08
CA VAL A 287 83.66 51.28 -14.51
C VAL A 287 83.35 50.34 -13.35
N GLN A 288 83.97 50.57 -12.17
CA GLN A 288 83.73 49.74 -11.01
C GLN A 288 82.26 49.83 -10.55
N THR A 289 81.65 51.01 -10.61
CA THR A 289 80.24 51.22 -10.29
C THR A 289 79.33 50.48 -11.28
N ALA A 290 79.62 50.55 -12.58
CA ALA A 290 78.86 49.85 -13.64
C ALA A 290 79.01 48.33 -13.52
N GLU A 291 80.21 47.85 -13.18
CA GLU A 291 80.49 46.44 -12.94
C GLU A 291 79.71 45.90 -11.70
N THR A 292 79.79 46.62 -10.59
CA THR A 292 79.04 46.29 -9.39
C THR A 292 77.51 46.33 -9.62
N ALA A 293 77.01 47.27 -10.38
CA ALA A 293 75.56 47.35 -10.73
C ALA A 293 75.11 46.15 -11.58
N ARG A 294 75.94 45.72 -12.57
CA ARG A 294 75.71 44.54 -13.37
C ARG A 294 75.73 43.26 -12.50
N ASP A 295 76.72 43.12 -11.64
CA ASP A 295 76.86 41.96 -10.80
C ASP A 295 75.77 41.87 -9.76
N LEU A 296 75.33 42.99 -9.18
CA LEU A 296 74.20 43.06 -8.26
C LEU A 296 72.90 42.60 -8.94
N PHE A 297 72.69 43.06 -10.16
CA PHE A 297 71.54 42.65 -10.94
C PHE A 297 71.54 41.15 -11.23
N LEU A 298 72.63 40.60 -11.74
CA LEU A 298 72.71 39.18 -12.10
C LEU A 298 72.67 38.24 -10.92
N LYS A 299 73.32 38.60 -9.80
CA LYS A 299 73.42 37.72 -8.62
C LYS A 299 72.23 37.77 -7.71
N TYR A 300 71.52 38.89 -7.65
CA TYR A 300 70.44 39.08 -6.66
C TYR A 300 69.11 39.54 -7.28
N GLU A 301 69.10 40.62 -8.04
CA GLU A 301 67.84 41.24 -8.48
C GLU A 301 67.10 40.39 -9.50
N LEU A 302 67.80 39.82 -10.48
CA LEU A 302 67.25 38.92 -11.48
C LEU A 302 66.62 37.70 -10.85
N ILE A 303 67.34 37.03 -9.96
CA ILE A 303 66.90 35.79 -9.29
C ILE A 303 65.71 36.10 -8.40
N LYS A 304 65.79 37.13 -7.57
CA LYS A 304 64.73 37.51 -6.64
C LYS A 304 63.44 37.83 -7.39
N THR A 305 63.48 38.64 -8.44
CA THR A 305 62.26 39.07 -9.15
C THR A 305 61.67 37.89 -9.97
N ALA A 306 62.51 37.02 -10.53
CA ALA A 306 62.06 35.82 -11.19
C ALA A 306 61.36 34.85 -10.23
N GLU A 307 61.92 34.64 -9.05
CA GLU A 307 61.29 33.83 -7.99
C GLU A 307 60.01 34.43 -7.48
N GLU A 308 59.94 35.74 -7.25
CA GLU A 308 58.74 36.44 -6.81
C GLU A 308 57.59 36.35 -7.82
N THR A 309 57.88 36.54 -9.12
CA THR A 309 56.86 36.47 -10.18
C THR A 309 56.40 35.04 -10.41
N LEU A 310 57.32 34.04 -10.38
CA LEU A 310 56.97 32.64 -10.45
C LEU A 310 56.14 32.18 -9.23
N SER A 311 56.52 32.65 -8.02
CA SER A 311 55.78 32.33 -6.79
C SER A 311 54.33 32.87 -6.88
N LYS A 312 54.17 34.12 -7.34
CA LYS A 312 52.83 34.71 -7.57
C LYS A 312 52.01 33.90 -8.57
N TYR A 313 52.61 33.46 -9.68
CA TYR A 313 51.91 32.61 -10.66
C TYR A 313 51.52 31.25 -10.06
N SER A 314 52.43 30.59 -9.36
CA SER A 314 52.14 29.29 -8.73
C SER A 314 51.07 29.39 -7.63
N GLU A 315 51.04 30.49 -6.89
CA GLU A 315 49.99 30.74 -5.90
C GLU A 315 48.65 31.01 -6.53
N ALA A 316 48.61 31.79 -7.62
CA ALA A 316 47.39 32.03 -8.37
C ALA A 316 46.81 30.76 -8.99
N LEU A 317 47.67 29.81 -9.46
CA LEU A 317 47.22 28.48 -9.93
C LEU A 317 46.62 27.64 -8.78
N ARG A 318 47.25 27.65 -7.60
CA ARG A 318 46.71 26.96 -6.41
C ARG A 318 45.39 27.58 -5.96
N GLU A 319 45.25 28.92 -6.06
CA GLU A 319 44.00 29.61 -5.76
C GLU A 319 42.91 29.21 -6.73
N LEU A 320 43.21 29.10 -8.03
CA LEU A 320 42.26 28.59 -9.05
C LEU A 320 41.82 27.15 -8.76
N ASP A 321 42.75 26.25 -8.41
CA ASP A 321 42.42 24.87 -8.04
C ASP A 321 41.55 24.83 -6.78
N ARG A 322 41.88 25.64 -5.76
CA ARG A 322 41.01 25.78 -4.58
C ARG A 322 39.64 26.34 -4.90
N ALA A 323 39.55 27.35 -5.77
CA ALA A 323 38.27 27.91 -6.20
C ALA A 323 37.40 26.87 -6.93
N ARG A 324 37.99 26.08 -7.83
CA ARG A 324 37.30 24.99 -8.52
C ARG A 324 36.79 23.92 -7.57
N LYS A 325 37.61 23.44 -6.65
CA LYS A 325 37.22 22.45 -5.63
C LYS A 325 36.14 22.99 -4.68
N ALA A 326 36.25 24.25 -4.26
CA ALA A 326 35.25 24.90 -3.42
C ALA A 326 33.92 25.07 -4.17
N ALA A 327 33.95 25.40 -5.46
CA ALA A 327 32.76 25.52 -6.31
C ALA A 327 32.01 24.18 -6.41
N VAL A 328 32.74 23.06 -6.63
CA VAL A 328 32.12 21.72 -6.68
C VAL A 328 31.48 21.37 -5.33
N SER A 329 32.17 21.63 -4.23
CA SER A 329 31.65 21.35 -2.88
C SER A 329 30.39 22.18 -2.55
N LYS A 330 30.45 23.50 -2.82
CA LYS A 330 29.32 24.42 -2.59
C LYS A 330 28.10 24.05 -3.46
N LEU A 331 28.34 23.69 -4.74
CA LEU A 331 27.28 23.27 -5.64
C LEU A 331 26.63 21.96 -5.18
N ALA A 332 27.43 20.97 -4.77
CA ALA A 332 26.92 19.71 -4.21
C ALA A 332 26.05 19.95 -2.96
N GLN A 333 26.44 20.89 -2.09
CA GLN A 333 25.65 21.27 -0.92
C GLN A 333 24.31 21.93 -1.33
N ALA A 334 24.34 22.86 -2.29
CA ALA A 334 23.14 23.51 -2.78
C ALA A 334 22.20 22.51 -3.48
N GLU A 335 22.75 21.57 -4.27
CA GLU A 335 21.99 20.49 -4.90
C GLU A 335 21.36 19.55 -3.86
N ALA A 336 22.09 19.18 -2.82
CA ALA A 336 21.57 18.35 -1.74
C ALA A 336 20.41 19.05 -1.01
N LYS A 337 20.53 20.37 -0.75
CA LYS A 337 19.46 21.16 -0.16
C LYS A 337 18.24 21.21 -1.07
N LEU A 338 18.42 21.46 -2.36
CA LEU A 338 17.34 21.47 -3.35
C LEU A 338 16.62 20.13 -3.39
N ARG A 339 17.38 19.02 -3.49
CA ARG A 339 16.82 17.66 -3.50
C ARG A 339 16.05 17.32 -2.21
N SER A 340 16.55 17.75 -1.06
CA SER A 340 15.88 17.59 0.23
C SER A 340 14.57 18.38 0.28
N SER A 341 14.56 19.64 -0.16
CA SER A 341 13.37 20.48 -0.21
C SER A 341 12.32 19.92 -1.20
N GLN A 342 12.77 19.39 -2.34
CA GLN A 342 11.89 18.74 -3.31
C GLN A 342 11.24 17.47 -2.74
N ALA A 343 12.02 16.67 -1.99
CA ALA A 343 11.47 15.49 -1.32
C ALA A 343 10.42 15.89 -0.26
N GLN A 344 10.68 16.92 0.52
CA GLN A 344 9.72 17.44 1.50
C GLN A 344 8.44 17.93 0.83
N TYR A 345 8.56 18.72 -0.25
CA TYR A 345 7.41 19.18 -1.04
C TYR A 345 6.55 18.01 -1.52
N THR A 346 7.18 16.97 -2.10
CA THR A 346 6.45 15.79 -2.60
C THR A 346 5.73 15.03 -1.48
N VAL A 347 6.32 14.96 -0.29
CA VAL A 347 5.68 14.35 0.89
C VAL A 347 4.47 15.16 1.31
N GLN A 348 4.59 16.50 1.43
CA GLN A 348 3.49 17.36 1.84
C GLN A 348 2.36 17.40 0.80
N GLU A 349 2.70 17.38 -0.49
CA GLU A 349 1.74 17.28 -1.59
C GLU A 349 0.90 16.00 -1.48
N ARG A 350 1.55 14.86 -1.25
CA ARG A 350 0.87 13.57 -1.06
C ARG A 350 -0.05 13.57 0.15
N GLN A 351 0.43 14.11 1.27
CA GLN A 351 -0.38 14.21 2.48
C GLN A 351 -1.59 15.14 2.29
N LYS A 352 -1.41 16.30 1.63
CA LYS A 352 -2.52 17.20 1.27
C LYS A 352 -3.56 16.47 0.43
N LYS A 353 -3.13 15.75 -0.59
CA LYS A 353 -4.01 14.96 -1.45
C LYS A 353 -4.76 13.89 -0.67
N GLU A 354 -4.07 13.15 0.21
CA GLU A 354 -4.69 12.11 1.06
C GLU A 354 -5.79 12.70 1.96
N PHE A 355 -5.54 13.82 2.64
CA PHE A 355 -6.55 14.46 3.47
C PHE A 355 -7.72 15.03 2.66
N THR A 356 -7.47 15.57 1.47
CA THR A 356 -8.54 16.04 0.57
C THR A 356 -9.42 14.88 0.09
N GLU A 357 -8.83 13.76 -0.32
CA GLU A 357 -9.57 12.54 -0.68
C GLU A 357 -10.39 12.00 0.51
N GLN A 358 -9.86 12.08 1.73
CA GLN A 358 -10.61 11.69 2.92
C GLN A 358 -11.78 12.63 3.21
N GLN A 359 -11.62 13.92 2.97
CA GLN A 359 -12.71 14.89 3.08
C GLN A 359 -13.82 14.60 2.07
N GLU A 360 -13.47 14.28 0.83
CA GLU A 360 -14.44 13.88 -0.19
C GLU A 360 -15.20 12.62 0.21
N LYS A 361 -14.54 11.65 0.83
CA LYS A 361 -15.14 10.40 1.33
C LYS A 361 -16.09 10.60 2.53
N CYS A 362 -16.13 11.79 3.14
CA CYS A 362 -17.14 12.10 4.15
C CYS A 362 -18.55 12.22 3.57
N VAL A 363 -18.68 12.43 2.27
CA VAL A 363 -19.95 12.48 1.58
C VAL A 363 -20.07 11.24 0.71
N ILE A 364 -20.96 10.34 1.08
CA ILE A 364 -21.18 9.08 0.39
C ILE A 364 -22.37 9.21 -0.55
N HIS A 365 -22.12 8.95 -1.83
CA HIS A 365 -23.11 9.05 -2.89
C HIS A 365 -23.66 7.68 -3.31
N ALA A 366 -24.85 7.70 -3.93
CA ALA A 366 -25.44 6.52 -4.52
C ALA A 366 -24.62 6.05 -5.73
N THR A 367 -24.22 4.77 -5.73
CA THR A 367 -23.45 4.16 -6.81
C THR A 367 -24.21 3.09 -7.58
N LYS A 368 -25.21 2.47 -6.95
CA LYS A 368 -26.10 1.46 -7.56
C LYS A 368 -27.54 1.67 -7.10
N PRO A 369 -28.52 1.36 -7.95
CA PRO A 369 -29.92 1.35 -7.53
C PRO A 369 -30.20 0.16 -6.60
N GLY A 370 -31.11 0.32 -5.65
CA GLY A 370 -31.53 -0.73 -4.73
C GLY A 370 -32.11 -0.19 -3.43
N LEU A 371 -32.53 -1.08 -2.56
CA LEU A 371 -33.13 -0.74 -1.27
C LEU A 371 -32.04 -0.42 -0.25
N VAL A 372 -32.16 0.70 0.45
CA VAL A 372 -31.23 1.06 1.55
C VAL A 372 -31.55 0.26 2.80
N VAL A 373 -30.56 -0.49 3.31
CA VAL A 373 -30.62 -1.19 4.59
C VAL A 373 -29.46 -0.71 5.46
N TYR A 374 -29.73 -0.41 6.73
CA TYR A 374 -28.69 0.05 7.63
C TYR A 374 -27.79 -1.10 8.10
N GLY A 375 -26.47 -0.84 8.19
CA GLY A 375 -25.45 -1.78 8.63
C GLY A 375 -25.07 -2.83 7.58
N GLY A 376 -24.28 -3.84 8.03
CA GLY A 376 -23.88 -4.99 7.21
C GLY A 376 -24.90 -6.12 7.36
N GLY A 377 -25.26 -6.77 6.26
CA GLY A 377 -26.27 -7.85 6.24
C GLY A 377 -25.96 -9.06 7.15
N ASN A 378 -24.87 -9.07 7.89
CA ASN A 378 -24.42 -10.16 8.76
C ASN A 378 -24.16 -9.73 10.22
N ASP A 379 -24.51 -8.49 10.60
CA ASP A 379 -24.17 -7.91 11.91
C ASP A 379 -25.04 -8.41 13.09
N GLN A 380 -25.74 -9.52 12.92
CA GLN A 380 -26.67 -10.04 13.93
C GLN A 380 -25.99 -10.60 15.21
N TYR A 381 -24.65 -10.65 15.24
CA TYR A 381 -23.89 -11.25 16.35
C TYR A 381 -22.65 -10.45 16.77
N TYR A 382 -22.72 -9.13 16.88
CA TYR A 382 -21.61 -8.43 17.54
C TYR A 382 -21.90 -8.21 19.02
N TYR A 383 -21.24 -8.97 19.85
CA TYR A 383 -21.25 -8.90 21.32
C TYR A 383 -20.40 -7.72 21.82
N GLY A 384 -20.60 -6.55 21.30
CA GLY A 384 -19.80 -5.39 21.65
C GLY A 384 -20.46 -4.11 21.23
N GLY A 385 -21.36 -3.60 22.02
CA GLY A 385 -21.75 -2.19 22.17
C GLY A 385 -21.66 -1.25 20.96
N GLU A 386 -21.73 -1.74 19.73
CA GLU A 386 -21.78 -0.90 18.54
C GLU A 386 -23.12 -0.18 18.50
N GLU A 387 -23.04 1.13 18.42
CA GLU A 387 -24.20 1.99 18.32
C GLU A 387 -24.93 1.68 17.03
N ARG A 388 -26.26 1.49 17.10
CA ARG A 388 -27.09 1.29 15.91
C ARG A 388 -26.91 2.46 14.95
N ILE A 389 -26.78 2.17 13.65
CA ILE A 389 -26.65 3.18 12.61
C ILE A 389 -27.90 4.07 12.63
N ARG A 390 -27.68 5.36 12.88
CA ARG A 390 -28.71 6.42 12.90
C ARG A 390 -28.01 7.78 12.82
N GLU A 391 -28.75 8.82 12.58
CA GLU A 391 -28.23 10.18 12.68
C GLU A 391 -27.65 10.45 14.08
N GLY A 392 -26.45 11.03 14.13
CA GLY A 392 -25.69 11.27 15.35
C GLY A 392 -24.87 10.09 15.87
N ALA A 393 -25.05 8.89 15.32
CA ALA A 393 -24.24 7.72 15.70
C ALA A 393 -22.79 7.86 15.23
N THR A 394 -21.88 7.26 16.00
CA THR A 394 -20.45 7.24 15.67
C THR A 394 -20.09 5.98 14.92
N VAL A 395 -19.48 6.12 13.73
CA VAL A 395 -19.02 5.02 12.89
C VAL A 395 -17.50 4.99 12.83
N ARG A 396 -16.94 3.78 12.74
CA ARG A 396 -15.50 3.53 12.66
C ARG A 396 -15.07 3.24 11.24
N GLU A 397 -13.78 3.38 10.96
CA GLU A 397 -13.20 2.95 9.69
C GLU A 397 -13.59 1.48 9.40
N ARG A 398 -13.99 1.22 8.16
CA ARG A 398 -14.44 -0.09 7.63
C ARG A 398 -15.76 -0.62 8.19
N GLN A 399 -16.40 0.09 9.08
CA GLN A 399 -17.74 -0.27 9.52
C GLN A 399 -18.74 -0.08 8.38
N ALA A 400 -19.60 -1.08 8.15
CA ALA A 400 -20.67 -0.98 7.16
C ALA A 400 -21.75 -0.01 7.68
N ILE A 401 -22.05 1.02 6.90
CA ILE A 401 -23.06 2.02 7.22
C ILE A 401 -24.37 1.67 6.53
N ILE A 402 -24.30 1.39 5.24
CA ILE A 402 -25.45 1.05 4.40
C ILE A 402 -25.09 -0.18 3.57
N THR A 403 -26.07 -1.07 3.44
CA THR A 403 -26.03 -2.17 2.47
C THR A 403 -27.15 -1.97 1.46
N ILE A 404 -26.81 -2.03 0.18
CA ILE A 404 -27.76 -1.98 -0.93
C ILE A 404 -27.80 -3.37 -1.57
N PRO A 405 -28.79 -4.23 -1.23
CA PRO A 405 -28.96 -5.54 -1.85
C PRO A 405 -29.49 -5.38 -3.28
N ASP A 406 -28.97 -6.19 -4.18
CA ASP A 406 -29.50 -6.32 -5.54
C ASP A 406 -30.79 -7.15 -5.49
N MET A 407 -31.92 -6.50 -5.74
CA MET A 407 -33.26 -7.11 -5.73
C MET A 407 -33.53 -7.95 -6.98
N THR A 408 -32.71 -7.86 -8.01
CA THR A 408 -32.93 -8.58 -9.28
C THR A 408 -32.59 -10.06 -9.20
N ARG A 409 -31.67 -10.41 -8.28
CA ARG A 409 -31.15 -11.79 -8.13
C ARG A 409 -31.19 -12.21 -6.68
N MET A 410 -32.23 -13.00 -6.36
CA MET A 410 -32.43 -13.49 -5.00
C MET A 410 -31.94 -14.92 -4.82
N THR A 411 -31.51 -15.20 -3.60
CA THR A 411 -31.09 -16.55 -3.18
C THR A 411 -31.73 -16.91 -1.85
N VAL A 412 -31.94 -18.20 -1.63
CA VAL A 412 -32.34 -18.73 -0.32
C VAL A 412 -31.13 -19.43 0.30
N LYS A 413 -30.76 -19.01 1.49
CA LYS A 413 -29.78 -19.74 2.29
C LYS A 413 -30.51 -20.66 3.24
N VAL A 414 -30.31 -21.96 3.09
CA VAL A 414 -30.89 -23.01 3.94
C VAL A 414 -29.79 -23.72 4.70
N SER A 415 -30.11 -24.17 5.93
CA SER A 415 -29.19 -24.91 6.79
C SER A 415 -29.56 -26.38 6.80
N ILE A 416 -28.83 -27.19 6.04
CA ILE A 416 -29.13 -28.63 5.87
C ILE A 416 -28.36 -29.43 6.92
N HIS A 417 -29.10 -30.33 7.62
CA HIS A 417 -28.50 -31.23 8.59
C HIS A 417 -27.55 -32.26 7.95
N GLU A 418 -26.51 -32.69 8.68
CA GLU A 418 -25.49 -33.67 8.24
C GLU A 418 -26.12 -34.96 7.67
N SER A 419 -27.26 -35.37 8.19
CA SER A 419 -27.97 -36.59 7.74
C SER A 419 -28.44 -36.51 6.29
N TYR A 420 -28.73 -35.34 5.79
CA TYR A 420 -29.31 -35.10 4.45
C TYR A 420 -28.29 -34.53 3.44
N ILE A 421 -27.19 -33.95 3.91
CA ILE A 421 -26.23 -33.26 3.03
C ILE A 421 -25.64 -34.17 1.95
N LYS A 422 -25.45 -35.47 2.22
CA LYS A 422 -24.93 -36.44 1.24
C LYS A 422 -25.84 -36.61 0.03
N LYS A 423 -27.14 -36.31 0.17
CA LYS A 423 -28.14 -36.42 -0.88
C LYS A 423 -28.27 -35.13 -1.70
N VAL A 424 -27.85 -33.99 -1.16
CA VAL A 424 -27.98 -32.67 -1.80
C VAL A 424 -26.77 -32.38 -2.66
N LYS A 425 -27.00 -32.05 -3.93
CA LYS A 425 -25.96 -31.77 -4.92
C LYS A 425 -26.29 -30.46 -5.67
N LYS A 426 -25.24 -29.79 -6.14
CA LYS A 426 -25.39 -28.63 -7.03
C LYS A 426 -26.17 -29.03 -8.29
N GLY A 427 -27.08 -28.19 -8.74
CA GLY A 427 -27.89 -28.40 -9.94
C GLY A 427 -29.24 -29.04 -9.68
N GLN A 428 -29.58 -29.39 -8.44
CA GLN A 428 -30.88 -29.97 -8.10
C GLN A 428 -31.96 -28.88 -8.11
N ARG A 429 -33.14 -29.23 -8.62
CA ARG A 429 -34.32 -28.38 -8.62
C ARG A 429 -34.89 -28.23 -7.23
N VAL A 430 -35.35 -27.01 -6.92
CA VAL A 430 -35.93 -26.67 -5.62
C VAL A 430 -37.24 -25.94 -5.81
N ARG A 431 -38.25 -26.35 -5.06
CA ARG A 431 -39.50 -25.60 -4.90
C ARG A 431 -39.36 -24.74 -3.65
N ILE A 432 -39.59 -23.44 -3.79
CA ILE A 432 -39.40 -22.48 -2.73
C ILE A 432 -40.76 -21.82 -2.43
N THR A 433 -41.12 -21.78 -1.16
CA THR A 433 -42.32 -21.11 -0.67
C THR A 433 -41.92 -20.11 0.40
N ALA A 434 -42.18 -18.83 0.16
CA ALA A 434 -41.95 -17.79 1.17
C ALA A 434 -43.08 -17.84 2.21
N ASP A 435 -42.76 -17.81 3.49
CA ASP A 435 -43.77 -17.89 4.56
C ASP A 435 -44.77 -16.72 4.54
N ALA A 436 -44.31 -15.53 4.05
CA ALA A 436 -45.15 -14.36 3.89
C ALA A 436 -46.18 -14.50 2.74
N PHE A 437 -45.95 -15.41 1.77
CA PHE A 437 -46.80 -15.59 0.58
C PHE A 437 -46.95 -17.10 0.25
N PRO A 438 -47.69 -17.87 1.04
CA PRO A 438 -47.77 -19.32 0.89
C PRO A 438 -48.42 -19.76 -0.41
N ASP A 439 -49.24 -18.88 -1.02
CA ASP A 439 -49.93 -19.17 -2.28
C ASP A 439 -49.01 -19.05 -3.52
N LYS A 440 -47.84 -18.45 -3.35
CA LYS A 440 -46.87 -18.22 -4.45
C LYS A 440 -45.72 -19.21 -4.35
N GLN A 441 -45.70 -20.14 -5.28
CA GLN A 441 -44.57 -21.09 -5.40
C GLN A 441 -43.53 -20.54 -6.36
N LEU A 442 -42.29 -20.56 -5.93
CA LEU A 442 -41.11 -20.21 -6.71
C LEU A 442 -40.31 -21.46 -7.03
N THR A 443 -39.60 -21.41 -8.12
CA THR A 443 -38.63 -22.45 -8.49
C THR A 443 -37.24 -21.91 -8.37
N GLY A 444 -36.29 -22.80 -8.15
CA GLY A 444 -34.86 -22.46 -8.05
C GLY A 444 -33.98 -23.66 -8.25
N GLU A 445 -32.71 -23.42 -8.18
CA GLU A 445 -31.67 -24.43 -8.33
C GLU A 445 -30.61 -24.30 -7.23
N VAL A 446 -30.13 -25.42 -6.73
CA VAL A 446 -29.00 -25.48 -5.78
C VAL A 446 -27.74 -24.99 -6.48
N SER A 447 -27.28 -23.78 -6.13
CA SER A 447 -26.08 -23.17 -6.71
C SER A 447 -24.79 -23.55 -5.99
N LYS A 448 -24.85 -23.65 -4.66
CA LYS A 448 -23.68 -23.95 -3.84
C LYS A 448 -24.06 -24.73 -2.59
N VAL A 449 -23.29 -25.76 -2.28
CA VAL A 449 -23.36 -26.52 -1.03
C VAL A 449 -22.06 -26.29 -0.27
N ALA A 450 -22.15 -25.88 1.00
CA ALA A 450 -20.96 -25.69 1.82
C ALA A 450 -20.24 -27.01 2.09
N VAL A 451 -18.93 -27.02 2.00
CA VAL A 451 -18.09 -28.19 2.27
C VAL A 451 -17.85 -28.37 3.76
N LEU A 452 -17.84 -27.28 4.50
CA LEU A 452 -17.63 -27.29 5.96
C LEU A 452 -18.95 -26.97 6.68
N PRO A 453 -19.19 -27.57 7.85
CA PRO A 453 -20.34 -27.24 8.66
C PRO A 453 -20.23 -25.81 9.17
N ASP A 454 -21.37 -25.16 9.37
CA ASP A 454 -21.45 -23.82 9.92
C ASP A 454 -20.92 -23.79 11.35
N SER A 455 -20.03 -22.84 11.62
CA SER A 455 -19.39 -22.68 12.94
C SER A 455 -20.15 -21.75 13.86
N GLN A 456 -21.10 -20.96 13.36
CA GLN A 456 -21.77 -19.91 14.15
C GLN A 456 -22.60 -20.50 15.31
N ASN A 457 -23.24 -21.65 15.12
CA ASN A 457 -24.04 -22.31 16.14
C ASN A 457 -23.28 -23.32 17.02
N ARG A 458 -22.00 -23.55 16.75
CA ARG A 458 -21.19 -24.56 17.46
C ARG A 458 -21.05 -24.27 18.96
N TRP A 459 -21.08 -23.01 19.36
CA TRP A 459 -20.96 -22.63 20.79
C TRP A 459 -22.21 -22.93 21.60
N MET A 460 -23.41 -22.84 20.97
CA MET A 460 -24.67 -23.14 21.65
C MET A 460 -25.07 -24.61 21.55
N ASN A 461 -24.79 -25.27 20.41
CA ASN A 461 -25.12 -26.68 20.17
C ASN A 461 -23.98 -27.37 19.42
N PRO A 462 -22.97 -27.90 20.12
CA PRO A 462 -21.79 -28.50 19.51
C PRO A 462 -22.08 -29.77 18.68
N ASP A 463 -23.20 -30.44 18.97
CA ASP A 463 -23.61 -31.71 18.30
C ASP A 463 -24.41 -31.44 17.03
N LEU A 464 -24.91 -30.24 16.80
CA LEU A 464 -25.70 -29.88 15.62
C LEU A 464 -24.78 -29.43 14.47
N LYS A 465 -24.57 -30.34 13.51
CA LYS A 465 -23.78 -30.07 12.31
C LYS A 465 -24.72 -29.73 11.15
N VAL A 466 -24.76 -28.47 10.78
CA VAL A 466 -25.54 -27.96 9.63
C VAL A 466 -24.62 -27.42 8.55
N TYR A 467 -25.01 -27.59 7.30
CA TYR A 467 -24.28 -27.14 6.13
C TYR A 467 -25.10 -26.09 5.40
N VAL A 468 -24.53 -24.90 5.26
CA VAL A 468 -25.20 -23.82 4.55
C VAL A 468 -25.24 -24.13 3.05
N THR A 469 -26.44 -24.21 2.51
CA THR A 469 -26.68 -24.41 1.09
C THR A 469 -27.34 -23.19 0.50
N THR A 470 -26.81 -22.68 -0.61
CA THR A 470 -27.35 -21.54 -1.33
C THR A 470 -28.15 -22.02 -2.54
N ILE A 471 -29.37 -21.57 -2.63
CA ILE A 471 -30.31 -21.88 -3.70
C ILE A 471 -30.61 -20.58 -4.44
N THR A 472 -30.40 -20.54 -5.75
CA THR A 472 -30.75 -19.37 -6.57
C THR A 472 -32.21 -19.47 -6.97
N VAL A 473 -32.96 -18.41 -6.79
CA VAL A 473 -34.38 -18.31 -7.21
C VAL A 473 -34.43 -17.96 -8.69
N ASP A 474 -35.32 -18.64 -9.43
CA ASP A 474 -35.50 -18.40 -10.84
C ASP A 474 -36.38 -17.14 -11.06
N GLY A 475 -35.89 -16.23 -11.92
CA GLY A 475 -36.63 -15.01 -12.32
C GLY A 475 -36.55 -13.89 -11.29
N THR A 476 -37.01 -12.72 -11.69
CA THR A 476 -37.08 -11.51 -10.86
C THR A 476 -38.46 -11.35 -10.28
N GLN A 477 -38.55 -11.13 -8.98
CA GLN A 477 -39.82 -10.99 -8.27
C GLN A 477 -39.81 -9.76 -7.37
N ASP A 478 -40.52 -8.72 -7.72
CA ASP A 478 -40.51 -7.41 -7.02
C ASP A 478 -41.09 -7.48 -5.59
N TRP A 479 -41.87 -8.53 -5.29
CA TRP A 479 -42.48 -8.73 -3.96
C TRP A 479 -41.54 -9.44 -2.97
N LEU A 480 -40.45 -10.05 -3.42
CA LEU A 480 -39.45 -10.68 -2.55
C LEU A 480 -38.60 -9.62 -1.89
N LYS A 481 -38.45 -9.73 -0.57
CA LYS A 481 -37.57 -8.86 0.20
C LYS A 481 -36.48 -9.68 0.89
N PRO A 482 -35.25 -9.20 0.95
CA PRO A 482 -34.21 -9.80 1.79
C PRO A 482 -34.65 -9.91 3.24
N GLY A 483 -34.27 -10.99 3.90
CA GLY A 483 -34.66 -11.26 5.30
C GLY A 483 -35.98 -12.03 5.45
N MET A 484 -36.77 -12.25 4.41
CA MET A 484 -37.97 -13.10 4.50
C MET A 484 -37.58 -14.56 4.74
N THR A 485 -38.36 -15.25 5.57
CA THR A 485 -38.24 -16.69 5.78
C THR A 485 -38.87 -17.44 4.60
N ALA A 486 -38.20 -18.49 4.15
CA ALA A 486 -38.72 -19.34 3.08
C ALA A 486 -38.45 -20.82 3.39
N LYS A 487 -39.36 -21.67 2.93
CA LYS A 487 -39.20 -23.13 2.93
C LYS A 487 -38.70 -23.57 1.57
N ALA A 488 -37.64 -24.34 1.55
CA ALA A 488 -37.05 -24.90 0.34
C ALA A 488 -37.23 -26.42 0.34
N GLU A 489 -37.96 -26.90 -0.63
CA GLU A 489 -38.13 -28.33 -0.87
C GLU A 489 -37.21 -28.73 -2.01
N ILE A 490 -36.07 -29.34 -1.63
CA ILE A 490 -35.02 -29.75 -2.55
C ILE A 490 -35.36 -31.12 -3.13
N GLN A 491 -35.49 -31.23 -4.44
CA GLN A 491 -35.72 -32.51 -5.13
C GLN A 491 -34.39 -33.25 -5.27
N VAL A 492 -34.23 -34.26 -4.39
CA VAL A 492 -32.98 -35.04 -4.30
C VAL A 492 -32.92 -36.14 -5.31
N ASP A 493 -34.03 -36.89 -5.44
CA ASP A 493 -34.13 -38.05 -6.34
C ASP A 493 -35.59 -38.19 -6.83
N ARG A 494 -35.79 -38.84 -7.96
CA ARG A 494 -37.09 -39.15 -8.50
C ARG A 494 -37.09 -40.62 -8.92
N LEU A 495 -37.78 -41.42 -8.11
CA LEU A 495 -37.97 -42.84 -8.39
C LEU A 495 -39.19 -42.97 -9.32
N ALA A 496 -38.98 -43.49 -10.52
CA ALA A 496 -40.02 -43.46 -11.58
C ALA A 496 -41.18 -44.40 -11.33
N ASP A 497 -40.92 -45.57 -10.75
CA ASP A 497 -41.92 -46.65 -10.59
C ASP A 497 -41.59 -47.50 -9.37
N VAL A 498 -42.02 -47.05 -8.17
CA VAL A 498 -41.80 -47.76 -6.91
C VAL A 498 -43.09 -47.95 -6.15
N LEU A 499 -43.13 -49.00 -5.33
CA LEU A 499 -44.23 -49.24 -4.42
C LEU A 499 -44.02 -48.40 -3.18
N TYR A 500 -44.99 -47.59 -2.78
CA TYR A 500 -44.88 -46.71 -1.64
C TYR A 500 -46.12 -46.75 -0.74
N VAL A 501 -45.88 -46.46 0.53
CA VAL A 501 -46.88 -46.30 1.58
C VAL A 501 -46.62 -45.02 2.40
N PRO A 502 -47.60 -44.45 3.07
CA PRO A 502 -47.39 -43.37 4.02
C PRO A 502 -46.40 -43.79 5.13
N VAL A 503 -45.50 -42.91 5.54
CA VAL A 503 -44.51 -43.18 6.59
C VAL A 503 -45.17 -43.66 7.89
N GLN A 504 -46.40 -43.18 8.18
CA GLN A 504 -47.20 -43.58 9.35
C GLN A 504 -47.59 -45.08 9.35
N ALA A 505 -47.58 -45.75 8.19
CA ALA A 505 -47.91 -47.19 8.10
C ALA A 505 -46.76 -48.12 8.53
N ILE A 506 -45.57 -47.56 8.73
CA ILE A 506 -44.36 -48.31 9.11
C ILE A 506 -44.10 -48.15 10.61
N THR A 507 -43.95 -49.27 11.30
CA THR A 507 -43.65 -49.33 12.72
C THR A 507 -42.30 -50.03 12.95
N PRO A 508 -41.31 -49.32 13.49
CA PRO A 508 -40.04 -49.94 13.86
C PRO A 508 -40.19 -50.74 15.17
N ILE A 509 -39.85 -51.99 15.16
CA ILE A 509 -39.84 -52.90 16.33
C ILE A 509 -38.53 -53.67 16.31
N ASP A 510 -37.75 -53.61 17.39
CA ASP A 510 -36.46 -54.29 17.56
C ASP A 510 -35.48 -54.12 16.37
N GLY A 511 -35.41 -52.93 15.81
CA GLY A 511 -34.51 -52.60 14.70
C GLY A 511 -34.97 -53.09 13.32
N ARG A 512 -36.14 -53.70 13.23
CA ARG A 512 -36.75 -54.12 11.98
C ARG A 512 -38.00 -53.28 11.70
N GLN A 513 -38.36 -53.16 10.43
CA GLN A 513 -39.51 -52.40 9.97
C GLN A 513 -40.69 -53.32 9.68
N TYR A 514 -41.84 -52.98 10.24
CA TYR A 514 -43.08 -53.75 10.08
C TYR A 514 -44.20 -52.88 9.54
N CYS A 515 -45.02 -53.51 8.75
CA CYS A 515 -46.25 -52.95 8.23
C CYS A 515 -47.42 -53.86 8.62
N TYR A 516 -48.57 -53.30 8.97
CA TYR A 516 -49.80 -54.05 9.28
C TYR A 516 -50.71 -54.07 8.05
N VAL A 517 -50.84 -55.26 7.44
CA VAL A 517 -51.68 -55.44 6.25
C VAL A 517 -53.06 -55.87 6.67
N SER A 518 -54.10 -55.14 6.15
CA SER A 518 -55.52 -55.46 6.38
C SER A 518 -55.95 -56.59 5.43
N GLY A 519 -55.82 -57.83 5.88
CA GLY A 519 -56.24 -58.97 5.09
C GLY A 519 -56.83 -60.07 6.00
N GLY A 520 -58.17 -60.15 6.10
CA GLY A 520 -58.88 -61.11 6.89
C GLY A 520 -59.40 -60.59 8.24
N ARG A 521 -59.62 -61.54 9.20
CA ARG A 521 -60.29 -61.27 10.51
C ARG A 521 -59.40 -60.48 11.52
N SER A 522 -58.10 -60.41 11.25
CA SER A 522 -57.12 -59.63 12.09
C SER A 522 -56.01 -59.09 11.20
N PRO A 523 -55.51 -57.88 11.43
CA PRO A 523 -54.41 -57.29 10.65
C PRO A 523 -53.13 -58.13 10.84
N GLY A 524 -52.52 -58.60 9.75
CA GLY A 524 -51.28 -59.33 9.78
C GLY A 524 -50.07 -58.43 9.86
N ARG A 525 -49.19 -58.61 10.88
CA ARG A 525 -47.88 -58.00 10.93
C ARG A 525 -46.97 -58.64 9.90
N ARG A 526 -46.37 -57.80 9.00
CA ARG A 526 -45.44 -58.29 7.97
C ARG A 526 -44.15 -57.47 8.02
N GLU A 527 -43.01 -58.13 8.02
CA GLU A 527 -41.70 -57.46 7.90
C GLU A 527 -41.52 -56.89 6.50
N VAL A 528 -41.05 -55.65 6.42
CA VAL A 528 -40.85 -54.91 5.16
C VAL A 528 -39.44 -54.38 5.03
N GLU A 529 -38.86 -54.49 3.83
CA GLU A 529 -37.64 -53.80 3.48
C GLU A 529 -38.01 -52.44 2.90
N ILE A 530 -37.62 -51.40 3.63
CA ILE A 530 -37.84 -50.01 3.20
C ILE A 530 -36.71 -49.50 2.33
N GLY A 531 -37.01 -48.57 1.43
CA GLY A 531 -36.04 -47.88 0.58
C GLY A 531 -35.91 -46.42 0.93
N GLN A 532 -35.96 -45.55 -0.08
CA GLN A 532 -35.91 -44.11 0.11
C GLN A 532 -37.27 -43.56 0.60
N PHE A 533 -37.25 -42.46 1.32
CA PHE A 533 -38.48 -41.86 1.85
C PHE A 533 -38.41 -40.33 1.81
N ASN A 534 -39.58 -39.73 1.77
CA ASN A 534 -39.79 -38.30 2.04
C ASN A 534 -40.64 -38.13 3.30
N ASP A 535 -41.10 -36.94 3.61
CA ASP A 535 -41.90 -36.65 4.83
C ASP A 535 -43.26 -37.31 4.84
N GLU A 536 -43.83 -37.71 3.67
CA GLU A 536 -45.16 -38.28 3.55
C GLU A 536 -45.15 -39.78 3.26
N PHE A 537 -44.26 -40.21 2.35
CA PHE A 537 -44.27 -41.58 1.80
C PHE A 537 -42.89 -42.23 1.88
N ILE A 538 -42.91 -43.58 1.99
CA ILE A 538 -41.75 -44.43 2.03
C ILE A 538 -41.82 -45.54 0.97
N GLU A 539 -40.71 -45.73 0.24
CA GLU A 539 -40.55 -46.83 -0.71
C GLU A 539 -40.51 -48.17 0.03
N ILE A 540 -41.26 -49.15 -0.45
CA ILE A 540 -41.17 -50.53 -0.01
C ILE A 540 -40.55 -51.37 -1.11
N ARG A 541 -39.40 -51.98 -0.82
CA ARG A 541 -38.69 -52.86 -1.75
C ARG A 541 -39.19 -54.29 -1.71
N LYS A 542 -39.53 -54.76 -0.51
CA LYS A 542 -40.09 -56.11 -0.31
C LYS A 542 -41.04 -56.14 0.88
N GLY A 543 -42.00 -57.06 0.85
CA GLY A 543 -42.88 -57.36 1.98
C GLY A 543 -44.39 -57.07 1.73
N VAL A 544 -44.72 -56.16 0.80
CA VAL A 544 -46.11 -55.81 0.48
C VAL A 544 -46.30 -55.79 -1.04
N SER A 545 -47.47 -56.15 -1.55
CA SER A 545 -47.83 -56.15 -2.96
C SER A 545 -48.69 -54.93 -3.30
N GLU A 546 -48.72 -54.56 -4.59
CA GLU A 546 -49.57 -53.47 -5.08
C GLU A 546 -51.07 -53.71 -4.82
N GLY A 547 -51.75 -52.69 -4.33
CA GLY A 547 -53.19 -52.80 -4.00
C GLY A 547 -53.49 -53.41 -2.63
N GLU A 548 -52.50 -53.88 -1.86
CA GLU A 548 -52.72 -54.34 -0.49
C GLU A 548 -53.05 -53.14 0.42
N LEU A 549 -54.05 -53.33 1.30
CA LEU A 549 -54.47 -52.31 2.27
C LEU A 549 -53.57 -52.39 3.52
N VAL A 550 -52.84 -51.29 3.80
CA VAL A 550 -52.00 -51.19 5.00
C VAL A 550 -52.64 -50.24 6.01
N LEU A 551 -52.52 -50.53 7.28
CA LEU A 551 -53.01 -49.71 8.36
C LEU A 551 -52.02 -48.57 8.64
N LEU A 552 -52.54 -47.37 8.84
CA LEU A 552 -51.74 -46.16 9.16
C LEU A 552 -51.37 -46.07 10.64
N ARG A 553 -51.94 -46.95 11.48
CA ARG A 553 -51.64 -47.05 12.90
C ARG A 553 -51.48 -48.52 13.32
N GLN A 554 -50.62 -48.77 14.30
CA GLN A 554 -50.53 -50.06 14.93
C GLN A 554 -51.90 -50.41 15.58
N PRO A 555 -52.46 -51.58 15.28
CA PRO A 555 -53.66 -52.03 15.97
C PRO A 555 -53.38 -52.12 17.48
N PRO A 556 -54.33 -51.75 18.37
CA PRO A 556 -54.17 -51.93 19.79
C PRO A 556 -53.88 -53.37 20.06
N GLN A 557 -52.75 -53.67 20.72
CA GLN A 557 -52.43 -55.03 21.17
C GLN A 557 -53.46 -55.40 22.23
N GLU A 558 -54.27 -56.43 21.98
CA GLU A 558 -55.00 -57.11 23.06
C GLU A 558 -53.94 -57.61 24.06
N SER A 559 -53.88 -56.92 25.23
CA SER A 559 -53.07 -57.33 26.36
C SER A 559 -53.55 -58.68 26.84
N GLY A 560 -52.87 -59.74 26.36
CA GLY A 560 -53.01 -61.11 26.94
C GLY A 560 -52.64 -61.06 28.42
N GLU A 561 -53.60 -61.50 29.23
CA GLU A 561 -53.49 -61.74 30.67
C GLU A 561 -52.26 -62.60 30.99
N GLY A 562 -51.39 -62.07 31.83
CA GLY A 562 -50.26 -62.75 32.45
C GLY A 562 -50.03 -62.18 33.83
N ALA A 563 -50.71 -62.76 34.80
CA ALA A 563 -50.65 -62.43 36.21
C ALA A 563 -49.24 -62.50 36.81
N GLY A 564 -48.84 -61.49 37.51
CA GLY A 564 -47.65 -61.43 38.39
C GLY A 564 -47.80 -60.44 39.49
N LYS A 565 -48.31 -60.93 40.64
CA LYS A 565 -48.40 -60.19 41.92
C LYS A 565 -47.04 -59.64 42.38
N GLY A 566 -46.94 -58.40 42.79
CA GLY A 566 -45.84 -57.89 43.58
C GLY A 566 -46.16 -56.46 44.03
N GLY A 567 -46.58 -56.33 45.29
CA GLY A 567 -47.10 -55.14 45.94
C GLY A 567 -46.04 -54.05 46.27
N PRO A 568 -46.45 -53.03 46.97
CA PRO A 568 -45.83 -51.69 46.88
C PRO A 568 -44.75 -51.47 47.90
N ALA A 569 -43.79 -50.69 47.58
CA ALA A 569 -42.93 -50.05 48.58
C ALA A 569 -42.80 -48.58 48.24
N ALA A 570 -43.13 -47.85 49.28
CA ALA A 570 -43.23 -46.40 49.36
C ALA A 570 -41.86 -45.71 49.52
N ALA A 571 -41.92 -44.44 49.28
CA ALA A 571 -41.19 -43.36 49.95
C ALA A 571 -39.75 -43.00 49.46
N GLY A 572 -39.60 -41.72 49.21
CA GLY A 572 -38.34 -41.05 49.40
C GLY A 572 -38.09 -39.85 48.50
N SER A 573 -38.78 -38.77 48.77
CA SER A 573 -38.23 -37.46 48.45
C SER A 573 -37.10 -37.14 49.43
N PRO A 574 -36.03 -36.47 49.05
CA PRO A 574 -35.76 -35.23 49.76
C PRO A 574 -35.36 -34.05 48.91
N ALA A 575 -35.81 -32.96 49.44
CA ALA A 575 -35.61 -31.58 49.21
C ALA A 575 -34.14 -31.09 49.15
N ALA A 576 -34.00 -29.98 48.38
CA ALA A 576 -33.32 -28.73 48.69
C ALA A 576 -31.85 -28.75 49.16
N GLY A 577 -31.08 -27.88 48.54
CA GLY A 577 -29.99 -27.23 49.23
C GLY A 577 -28.83 -26.79 48.32
N GLN A 578 -28.84 -25.48 48.06
CA GLN A 578 -27.72 -24.58 47.67
C GLN A 578 -27.23 -24.62 46.25
#